data_05de7a7fc8217c1564b6aa1eed2b8600
#
_entry.id   05de7a7fc8217c1564b6aa1eed2b8600
#
_cell.length_a   1.000
_cell.length_b   1.000
_cell.length_c   1.000
_cell.angle_alpha   90.00
_cell.angle_beta   90.00
_cell.angle_gamma   90.00
#
_symmetry.space_group_name_H-M   'P 1'
#
loop_
_entity.id
_entity.type
_entity.pdbx_description
1 polymer ?
#
loop_
_entity_poly.entity_id
_entity_poly.type
_entity_poly.pdbx_seq_one_letter_code
_entity_poly.pdbx_strand_id
1 'polypeptide(L)'
;MEQKKAVTVVDAKDVPAPPPATGDQPRGFIAEWTVTIILLLFGTTTLVQAFVIPTGSMEDTLLIGDHLLVDKLAYAPPGPVSKFLLPYEEVKRGDIIVFRYPVDIRQTFVKRCMGVPGDRIRLVNKQLYLNGKKLDEPYVYHKTEYPDSYRDNFPSDPNVHISDSGEDMLEHHVVNGEVVVPPNSYFAMGDNRDSSLDSRYWGFVPRDNIVGKPLIIYWSYDAPTEDLSNPTISADHFIDLMEHFFSKTRWRRTFMLVHGVKVN
;
A
#
# COMPACT_ATOMS: atom_id res chain seq x y z
N MET A 1 22.19 -76.82 -43.41
CA MET A 1 23.34 -76.33 -42.64
C MET A 1 22.91 -75.02 -41.91
N GLU A 2 22.51 -75.18 -40.69
CA GLU A 2 22.01 -74.09 -39.87
C GLU A 2 23.14 -73.65 -38.93
N GLN A 3 23.63 -72.45 -39.11
CA GLN A 3 24.64 -71.82 -38.24
C GLN A 3 24.01 -71.31 -36.98
N LYS A 4 24.20 -71.98 -35.86
CA LYS A 4 23.88 -71.42 -34.51
C LYS A 4 24.80 -70.23 -34.21
N LYS A 5 24.24 -69.07 -34.16
CA LYS A 5 24.89 -67.87 -33.56
C LYS A 5 25.07 -68.10 -32.05
N ALA A 6 26.32 -68.17 -31.62
CA ALA A 6 26.65 -68.14 -30.21
C ALA A 6 26.24 -66.80 -29.57
N VAL A 7 25.38 -66.89 -28.58
CA VAL A 7 25.05 -65.70 -27.73
C VAL A 7 26.18 -65.60 -26.71
N THR A 8 26.99 -64.54 -26.82
CA THR A 8 28.01 -64.19 -25.83
C THR A 8 27.30 -63.65 -24.60
N VAL A 9 27.26 -64.42 -23.53
CA VAL A 9 26.76 -63.95 -22.23
C VAL A 9 27.85 -63.04 -21.67
N VAL A 10 27.54 -61.75 -21.64
CA VAL A 10 28.38 -60.72 -20.95
C VAL A 10 28.18 -60.91 -19.46
N ASP A 11 29.25 -61.15 -18.73
CA ASP A 11 29.22 -61.39 -17.29
C ASP A 11 28.79 -60.07 -16.60
N ALA A 12 27.87 -60.16 -15.64
CA ALA A 12 27.31 -58.95 -14.93
C ALA A 12 28.37 -58.16 -14.14
N LYS A 13 29.61 -58.67 -14.10
CA LYS A 13 30.75 -57.97 -13.45
C LYS A 13 31.45 -56.95 -14.32
N ASP A 14 31.21 -56.98 -15.64
CA ASP A 14 31.86 -56.04 -16.57
C ASP A 14 31.02 -54.84 -16.95
N VAL A 15 29.87 -54.59 -16.27
CA VAL A 15 29.09 -53.39 -16.45
C VAL A 15 29.76 -52.27 -15.62
N PRO A 16 30.32 -51.22 -16.23
CA PRO A 16 30.90 -50.15 -15.48
C PRO A 16 29.83 -49.53 -14.59
N ALA A 17 30.16 -49.31 -13.30
CA ALA A 17 29.28 -48.64 -12.37
C ALA A 17 28.82 -47.27 -12.94
N PRO A 18 27.54 -46.93 -12.83
CA PRO A 18 27.07 -45.60 -13.27
C PRO A 18 27.93 -44.54 -12.58
N PRO A 19 28.28 -43.45 -13.29
CA PRO A 19 29.03 -42.36 -12.69
C PRO A 19 28.31 -41.91 -11.43
N PRO A 20 29.05 -41.59 -10.34
CA PRO A 20 28.42 -41.09 -9.13
C PRO A 20 27.54 -39.93 -9.51
N ALA A 21 26.28 -39.95 -9.03
CA ALA A 21 25.40 -38.81 -9.18
C ALA A 21 26.19 -37.58 -8.75
N THR A 22 26.30 -36.61 -9.63
CA THR A 22 26.95 -35.31 -9.34
C THR A 22 26.17 -34.72 -8.17
N GLY A 23 26.64 -34.99 -6.96
CA GLY A 23 26.09 -34.35 -5.77
C GLY A 23 26.14 -32.86 -5.99
N ASP A 24 25.03 -32.19 -5.69
CA ASP A 24 24.95 -30.71 -5.77
C ASP A 24 26.19 -30.15 -5.07
N GLN A 25 27.12 -29.64 -5.86
CA GLN A 25 28.27 -28.91 -5.33
C GLN A 25 27.71 -27.74 -4.51
N PRO A 26 28.03 -27.62 -3.23
CA PRO A 26 27.55 -26.50 -2.44
C PRO A 26 27.97 -25.20 -3.15
N ARG A 27 26.99 -24.34 -3.45
CA ARG A 27 27.26 -23.06 -4.07
C ARG A 27 28.23 -22.29 -3.18
N GLY A 28 29.28 -21.71 -3.78
CA GLY A 28 30.24 -20.93 -3.01
C GLY A 28 29.53 -19.74 -2.29
N PHE A 29 30.04 -19.36 -1.12
CA PHE A 29 29.48 -18.29 -0.28
C PHE A 29 29.07 -17.02 -1.07
N ILE A 30 29.89 -16.58 -2.00
CA ILE A 30 29.61 -15.40 -2.87
C ILE A 30 28.37 -15.64 -3.74
N ALA A 31 28.24 -16.85 -4.33
CA ALA A 31 27.10 -17.18 -5.19
C ALA A 31 25.78 -17.21 -4.40
N GLU A 32 25.78 -17.75 -3.19
CA GLU A 32 24.61 -17.77 -2.32
C GLU A 32 24.16 -16.35 -1.93
N TRP A 33 25.10 -15.50 -1.51
CA TRP A 33 24.81 -14.10 -1.19
C TRP A 33 24.32 -13.32 -2.41
N THR A 34 24.93 -13.54 -3.57
CA THR A 34 24.50 -12.87 -4.82
C THR A 34 23.04 -13.24 -5.15
N VAL A 35 22.70 -14.52 -5.12
CA VAL A 35 21.31 -14.96 -5.37
C VAL A 35 20.35 -14.38 -4.33
N THR A 36 20.71 -14.41 -3.05
CA THR A 36 19.89 -13.85 -1.96
C THR A 36 19.64 -12.36 -2.15
N ILE A 37 20.68 -11.58 -2.48
CA ILE A 37 20.55 -10.13 -2.73
C ILE A 37 19.65 -9.87 -3.94
N ILE A 38 19.84 -10.62 -5.04
CA ILE A 38 19.00 -10.47 -6.24
C ILE A 38 17.54 -10.77 -5.92
N LEU A 39 17.26 -11.86 -5.21
CA LEU A 39 15.89 -12.22 -4.81
C LEU A 39 15.27 -11.18 -3.86
N LEU A 40 16.05 -10.67 -2.91
CA LEU A 40 15.62 -9.61 -2.00
C LEU A 40 15.30 -8.33 -2.76
N LEU A 41 16.18 -7.89 -3.65
CA LEU A 41 15.97 -6.71 -4.49
C LEU A 41 14.74 -6.89 -5.39
N PHE A 42 14.59 -8.05 -6.03
CA PHE A 42 13.40 -8.35 -6.83
C PHE A 42 12.13 -8.30 -5.97
N GLY A 43 12.12 -8.96 -4.81
CA GLY A 43 10.98 -8.97 -3.92
C GLY A 43 10.57 -7.58 -3.44
N THR A 44 11.53 -6.78 -2.97
CA THR A 44 11.27 -5.43 -2.45
C THR A 44 10.95 -4.41 -3.53
N THR A 45 11.47 -4.57 -4.74
CA THR A 45 11.17 -3.65 -5.85
C THR A 45 9.85 -3.96 -6.54
N THR A 46 9.48 -5.24 -6.67
CA THR A 46 8.34 -5.69 -7.49
C THR A 46 7.12 -6.12 -6.68
N LEU A 47 7.31 -6.85 -5.59
CA LEU A 47 6.21 -7.51 -4.89
C LEU A 47 5.71 -6.68 -3.71
N VAL A 48 6.60 -6.35 -2.80
CA VAL A 48 6.25 -5.68 -1.53
C VAL A 48 7.17 -4.51 -1.24
N GLN A 49 6.65 -3.53 -0.54
CA GLN A 49 7.43 -2.38 -0.08
C GLN A 49 7.07 -2.03 1.37
N ALA A 50 8.10 -1.74 2.17
CA ALA A 50 7.92 -1.25 3.52
C ALA A 50 7.70 0.26 3.53
N PHE A 51 6.76 0.72 4.37
CA PHE A 51 6.48 2.13 4.64
C PHE A 51 6.31 2.35 6.13
N VAL A 52 6.60 3.55 6.59
CA VAL A 52 6.28 4.00 7.94
C VAL A 52 5.21 5.08 7.88
N ILE A 53 4.31 5.11 8.87
CA ILE A 53 3.29 6.14 9.00
C ILE A 53 3.83 7.30 9.84
N PRO A 54 4.13 8.46 9.23
CA PRO A 54 4.70 9.60 9.98
C PRO A 54 3.65 10.56 10.51
N THR A 55 2.39 10.46 10.08
CA THR A 55 1.34 11.43 10.39
C THR A 55 0.05 10.77 10.87
N GLY A 56 -0.74 11.50 11.68
CA GLY A 56 -1.99 11.00 12.25
C GLY A 56 -3.22 11.16 11.35
N SER A 57 -3.07 11.33 10.03
CA SER A 57 -4.22 11.50 9.12
C SER A 57 -5.12 10.29 8.97
N MET A 58 -4.62 9.11 9.35
CA MET A 58 -5.36 7.84 9.39
C MET A 58 -5.53 7.32 10.83
N GLU A 59 -5.41 8.23 11.82
CA GLU A 59 -5.49 7.91 13.25
C GLU A 59 -6.73 7.07 13.57
N ASP A 60 -6.61 6.20 14.55
CA ASP A 60 -7.43 5.06 14.91
C ASP A 60 -7.29 3.84 13.98
N THR A 61 -7.20 4.02 12.68
CA THR A 61 -6.91 2.91 11.74
C THR A 61 -5.42 2.63 11.65
N LEU A 62 -4.63 3.65 11.33
CA LEU A 62 -3.17 3.58 11.29
C LEU A 62 -2.58 4.67 12.18
N LEU A 63 -1.71 4.27 13.10
CA LEU A 63 -1.07 5.19 14.04
C LEU A 63 0.31 5.64 13.54
N ILE A 64 0.73 6.81 14.01
CA ILE A 64 2.12 7.27 13.83
C ILE A 64 3.07 6.21 14.37
N GLY A 65 4.10 5.83 13.59
CA GLY A 65 5.04 4.76 13.93
C GLY A 65 4.61 3.35 13.58
N ASP A 66 3.45 3.18 12.89
CA ASP A 66 3.12 1.91 12.27
C ASP A 66 4.00 1.68 11.03
N HIS A 67 4.68 0.55 10.97
CA HIS A 67 5.46 0.10 9.84
C HIS A 67 4.64 -0.89 9.00
N LEU A 68 4.31 -0.50 7.79
CA LEU A 68 3.42 -1.24 6.88
C LEU A 68 4.21 -2.04 5.86
N LEU A 69 3.75 -3.24 5.56
CA LEU A 69 4.11 -3.95 4.34
C LEU A 69 3.00 -3.76 3.31
N VAL A 70 3.36 -3.23 2.16
CA VAL A 70 2.43 -2.86 1.09
C VAL A 70 2.61 -3.81 -0.09
N ASP A 71 1.51 -4.43 -0.53
CA ASP A 71 1.44 -5.23 -1.75
C ASP A 71 1.36 -4.31 -2.97
N LYS A 72 2.39 -4.36 -3.80
CA LYS A 72 2.47 -3.58 -5.04
C LYS A 72 1.75 -4.25 -6.20
N LEU A 73 1.53 -5.57 -6.13
CA LEU A 73 0.87 -6.32 -7.19
C LEU A 73 -0.64 -6.17 -7.15
N ALA A 74 -1.23 -5.98 -5.96
CA ALA A 74 -2.67 -5.91 -5.80
C ALA A 74 -3.31 -4.92 -6.78
N TYR A 75 -2.72 -3.74 -6.92
CA TYR A 75 -3.22 -2.68 -7.81
C TYR A 75 -2.32 -2.40 -9.01
N ALA A 76 -1.39 -3.28 -9.35
CA ALA A 76 -0.56 -3.11 -10.53
C ALA A 76 -1.41 -3.13 -11.82
N PRO A 77 -1.06 -2.35 -12.87
CA PRO A 77 -1.77 -2.46 -14.14
C PRO A 77 -1.57 -3.85 -14.74
N PRO A 78 -2.66 -4.54 -15.14
CA PRO A 78 -2.55 -5.88 -15.67
C PRO A 78 -1.87 -5.87 -17.04
N GLY A 79 -0.76 -6.59 -17.15
CA GLY A 79 -0.12 -6.85 -18.44
C GLY A 79 -0.83 -7.96 -19.24
N PRO A 80 -0.49 -8.14 -20.53
CA PRO A 80 -1.18 -9.10 -21.40
C PRO A 80 -1.09 -10.55 -20.92
N VAL A 81 -0.03 -10.93 -20.26
CA VAL A 81 0.19 -12.27 -19.71
C VAL A 81 -0.04 -12.32 -18.21
N SER A 82 0.45 -11.32 -17.49
CA SER A 82 0.40 -11.28 -16.02
C SER A 82 -1.02 -11.25 -15.46
N LYS A 83 -2.00 -10.70 -16.18
CA LYS A 83 -3.42 -10.70 -15.78
C LYS A 83 -4.01 -12.10 -15.53
N PHE A 84 -3.40 -13.16 -16.06
CA PHE A 84 -3.82 -14.55 -15.85
C PHE A 84 -3.03 -15.25 -14.73
N LEU A 85 -1.90 -14.68 -14.31
CA LEU A 85 -0.97 -15.31 -13.38
C LEU A 85 -0.96 -14.64 -12.00
N LEU A 86 -1.32 -13.36 -11.92
CA LEU A 86 -1.22 -12.57 -10.69
C LEU A 86 -2.62 -12.14 -10.22
N PRO A 87 -2.84 -12.08 -8.91
CA PRO A 87 -4.12 -11.70 -8.32
C PRO A 87 -4.29 -10.17 -8.35
N TYR A 88 -4.64 -9.63 -9.51
CA TYR A 88 -4.95 -8.21 -9.61
C TYR A 88 -6.32 -7.90 -9.01
N GLU A 89 -6.37 -6.81 -8.27
CA GLU A 89 -7.61 -6.25 -7.75
C GLU A 89 -7.83 -4.85 -8.32
N GLU A 90 -9.08 -4.47 -8.48
CA GLU A 90 -9.43 -3.07 -8.68
C GLU A 90 -9.56 -2.39 -7.33
N VAL A 91 -9.19 -1.12 -7.28
CA VAL A 91 -9.39 -0.30 -6.08
C VAL A 91 -10.89 -0.14 -5.83
N LYS A 92 -11.33 -0.48 -4.62
CA LYS A 92 -12.73 -0.41 -4.21
C LYS A 92 -12.94 0.69 -3.17
N ARG A 93 -14.17 1.12 -3.05
CA ARG A 93 -14.59 2.01 -1.95
C ARG A 93 -14.25 1.37 -0.61
N GLY A 94 -13.68 2.15 0.29
CA GLY A 94 -13.27 1.70 1.62
C GLY A 94 -11.89 1.04 1.68
N ASP A 95 -11.24 0.75 0.54
CA ASP A 95 -9.86 0.27 0.53
C ASP A 95 -8.91 1.35 1.05
N ILE A 96 -7.94 0.94 1.85
CA ILE A 96 -6.81 1.80 2.19
C ILE A 96 -5.79 1.67 1.06
N ILE A 97 -5.40 2.80 0.48
CA ILE A 97 -4.48 2.87 -0.66
C ILE A 97 -3.22 3.63 -0.29
N VAL A 98 -2.09 3.13 -0.78
CA VAL A 98 -0.81 3.82 -0.74
C VAL A 98 -0.56 4.39 -2.14
N PHE A 99 -0.28 5.67 -2.23
CA PHE A 99 -0.13 6.35 -3.51
C PHE A 99 0.88 7.49 -3.45
N ARG A 100 1.43 7.86 -4.60
CA ARG A 100 2.27 9.05 -4.76
C ARG A 100 1.38 10.29 -4.73
N TYR A 101 1.76 11.25 -3.90
CA TYR A 101 1.00 12.49 -3.74
C TYR A 101 0.90 13.25 -5.07
N PRO A 102 -0.30 13.59 -5.56
CA PRO A 102 -0.48 14.17 -6.89
C PRO A 102 0.23 15.50 -7.12
N VAL A 103 0.41 16.31 -6.07
CA VAL A 103 1.09 17.62 -6.14
C VAL A 103 2.61 17.47 -6.07
N ASP A 104 3.12 16.45 -5.36
CA ASP A 104 4.54 16.14 -5.31
C ASP A 104 4.76 14.62 -5.27
N ILE A 105 5.00 14.02 -6.43
CA ILE A 105 5.13 12.56 -6.61
C ILE A 105 6.30 11.92 -5.83
N ARG A 106 7.19 12.72 -5.24
CA ARG A 106 8.27 12.23 -4.35
C ARG A 106 7.74 11.83 -3.00
N GLN A 107 6.58 12.35 -2.60
CA GLN A 107 5.92 12.03 -1.34
C GLN A 107 4.94 10.88 -1.53
N THR A 108 4.85 10.00 -0.55
CA THR A 108 3.90 8.90 -0.54
C THR A 108 2.88 9.12 0.58
N PHE A 109 1.61 9.01 0.22
CA PHE A 109 0.48 9.19 1.14
C PHE A 109 -0.27 7.88 1.30
N VAL A 110 -0.93 7.74 2.45
CA VAL A 110 -1.85 6.65 2.76
C VAL A 110 -3.20 7.28 3.11
N LYS A 111 -4.25 6.90 2.39
CA LYS A 111 -5.62 7.37 2.61
C LYS A 111 -6.62 6.24 2.32
N ARG A 112 -7.86 6.45 2.72
CA ARG A 112 -8.97 5.57 2.36
C ARG A 112 -9.62 6.04 1.06
N CYS A 113 -9.82 5.13 0.12
CA CYS A 113 -10.57 5.39 -1.12
C CYS A 113 -12.06 5.53 -0.79
N MET A 114 -12.58 6.74 -0.90
CA MET A 114 -13.99 7.02 -0.64
C MET A 114 -14.82 7.08 -1.90
N GLY A 115 -14.20 7.37 -3.05
CA GLY A 115 -14.86 7.40 -4.33
C GLY A 115 -14.06 6.76 -5.44
N VAL A 116 -14.73 5.95 -6.24
CA VAL A 116 -14.22 5.34 -7.49
C VAL A 116 -14.80 6.06 -8.71
N PRO A 117 -14.27 5.85 -9.92
CA PRO A 117 -14.78 6.50 -11.14
C PRO A 117 -16.31 6.47 -11.26
N GLY A 118 -16.91 7.63 -11.49
CA GLY A 118 -18.35 7.83 -11.61
C GLY A 118 -19.09 8.12 -10.30
N ASP A 119 -18.45 8.00 -9.16
CA ASP A 119 -19.05 8.32 -7.87
C ASP A 119 -19.27 9.82 -7.71
N ARG A 120 -20.32 10.15 -6.94
CA ARG A 120 -20.73 11.50 -6.57
C ARG A 120 -20.57 11.66 -5.07
N ILE A 121 -19.82 12.67 -4.67
CA ILE A 121 -19.37 12.86 -3.29
C ILE A 121 -19.75 14.25 -2.81
N ARG A 122 -20.32 14.32 -1.60
CA ARG A 122 -20.47 15.56 -0.86
C ARG A 122 -20.41 15.32 0.64
N LEU A 123 -19.98 16.31 1.38
CA LEU A 123 -20.08 16.35 2.83
C LEU A 123 -21.06 17.45 3.24
N VAL A 124 -21.86 17.18 4.24
CA VAL A 124 -22.75 18.17 4.88
C VAL A 124 -22.61 17.99 6.39
N ASN A 125 -22.10 19.00 7.05
CA ASN A 125 -21.86 19.00 8.50
C ASN A 125 -21.15 17.71 8.96
N LYS A 126 -19.98 17.42 8.37
CA LYS A 126 -19.13 16.23 8.62
C LYS A 126 -19.70 14.90 8.10
N GLN A 127 -20.95 14.85 7.69
CA GLN A 127 -21.55 13.63 7.17
C GLN A 127 -21.25 13.46 5.69
N LEU A 128 -20.65 12.34 5.32
CA LEU A 128 -20.39 11.98 3.94
C LEU A 128 -21.65 11.39 3.27
N TYR A 129 -21.91 11.88 2.07
CA TYR A 129 -22.92 11.34 1.16
C TYR A 129 -22.21 10.82 -0.09
N LEU A 130 -22.49 9.58 -0.43
CA LEU A 130 -21.97 8.90 -1.61
C LEU A 130 -23.13 8.51 -2.51
N ASN A 131 -23.14 9.02 -3.74
CA ASN A 131 -24.23 8.78 -4.71
C ASN A 131 -25.62 9.15 -4.14
N GLY A 132 -25.69 10.25 -3.40
CA GLY A 132 -26.90 10.74 -2.75
C GLY A 132 -27.30 10.02 -1.47
N LYS A 133 -26.61 8.96 -1.06
CA LYS A 133 -26.90 8.23 0.17
C LYS A 133 -25.93 8.60 1.28
N LYS A 134 -26.49 8.81 2.48
CA LYS A 134 -25.68 8.99 3.69
C LYS A 134 -24.88 7.71 3.97
N LEU A 135 -23.56 7.88 4.18
CA LEU A 135 -22.67 6.77 4.49
C LEU A 135 -22.51 6.62 6.00
N ASP A 136 -22.54 5.37 6.47
CA ASP A 136 -22.14 5.02 7.84
C ASP A 136 -20.64 4.74 7.87
N GLU A 137 -19.90 5.47 8.70
CA GLU A 137 -18.44 5.48 8.71
C GLU A 137 -17.89 5.26 10.14
N PRO A 138 -17.97 4.04 10.67
CA PRO A 138 -17.59 3.74 12.07
C PRO A 138 -16.08 3.89 12.34
N TYR A 139 -15.27 4.01 11.27
CA TYR A 139 -13.81 4.18 11.33
C TYR A 139 -13.39 5.66 11.35
N VAL A 140 -14.32 6.58 11.19
CA VAL A 140 -14.02 8.02 11.11
C VAL A 140 -13.81 8.59 12.50
N TYR A 141 -12.75 9.35 12.63
CA TYR A 141 -12.41 10.11 13.82
C TYR A 141 -12.55 11.62 13.58
N HIS A 142 -13.21 12.31 14.52
CA HIS A 142 -13.37 13.76 14.55
C HIS A 142 -12.75 14.32 15.83
N LYS A 143 -11.80 15.24 15.69
CA LYS A 143 -11.16 15.95 16.83
C LYS A 143 -11.98 17.10 17.37
N THR A 144 -12.81 17.69 16.52
CA THR A 144 -13.61 18.86 16.87
C THR A 144 -15.10 18.55 16.75
N GLU A 145 -15.93 19.16 17.60
CA GLU A 145 -17.38 19.04 17.52
C GLU A 145 -17.97 19.99 16.47
N TYR A 146 -17.35 21.16 16.28
CA TYR A 146 -17.85 22.18 15.38
C TYR A 146 -17.42 21.90 13.93
N PRO A 147 -18.38 21.94 12.98
CA PRO A 147 -18.05 21.77 11.58
C PRO A 147 -17.34 23.01 11.01
N ASP A 148 -16.33 22.75 10.18
CA ASP A 148 -15.67 23.78 9.35
C ASP A 148 -16.47 24.03 8.08
N SER A 149 -16.44 25.27 7.57
CA SER A 149 -17.24 25.70 6.42
C SER A 149 -16.85 25.01 5.10
N TYR A 150 -15.59 24.65 4.92
CA TYR A 150 -15.08 23.96 3.72
C TYR A 150 -14.86 22.47 3.96
N ARG A 151 -14.00 22.14 4.93
CA ARG A 151 -13.61 20.76 5.23
C ARG A 151 -14.79 19.83 5.44
N ASP A 152 -15.80 20.32 6.16
CA ASP A 152 -16.95 19.53 6.62
C ASP A 152 -18.23 19.78 5.82
N ASN A 153 -18.19 20.73 4.88
CA ASN A 153 -19.26 21.07 3.94
C ASN A 153 -18.70 21.18 2.52
N PHE A 154 -18.36 20.04 1.94
CA PHE A 154 -17.68 19.93 0.67
C PHE A 154 -18.60 19.34 -0.43
N PRO A 155 -18.56 19.81 -1.67
CA PRO A 155 -17.80 20.96 -2.16
C PRO A 155 -18.44 22.30 -1.78
N SER A 156 -17.61 23.27 -1.44
CA SER A 156 -18.00 24.66 -1.17
C SER A 156 -16.82 25.58 -1.53
N ASP A 157 -16.99 26.89 -1.38
CA ASP A 157 -15.90 27.84 -1.57
C ASP A 157 -14.81 27.59 -0.51
N PRO A 158 -13.55 27.39 -0.92
CA PRO A 158 -12.48 27.11 0.04
C PRO A 158 -12.17 28.34 0.91
N ASN A 159 -12.09 28.12 2.21
CA ASN A 159 -11.65 29.10 3.21
C ASN A 159 -10.15 28.98 3.53
N VAL A 160 -9.46 28.09 2.84
CA VAL A 160 -8.03 27.78 2.97
C VAL A 160 -7.41 27.64 1.58
N HIS A 161 -6.08 27.71 1.53
CA HIS A 161 -5.38 27.44 0.29
C HIS A 161 -5.52 25.95 -0.09
N ILE A 162 -5.93 25.72 -1.33
CA ILE A 162 -5.96 24.39 -1.97
C ILE A 162 -4.98 24.36 -3.15
N SER A 163 -4.65 23.17 -3.65
CA SER A 163 -3.75 23.05 -4.80
C SER A 163 -4.46 23.37 -6.11
N ASP A 164 -3.68 23.65 -7.17
CA ASP A 164 -4.22 23.86 -8.52
C ASP A 164 -5.11 22.69 -8.98
N SER A 165 -4.74 21.45 -8.65
CA SER A 165 -5.57 20.28 -8.96
C SER A 165 -6.86 20.21 -8.12
N GLY A 166 -6.84 20.78 -6.92
CA GLY A 166 -8.03 20.95 -6.08
C GLY A 166 -8.96 22.01 -6.65
N GLU A 167 -8.42 23.13 -7.14
CA GLU A 167 -9.18 24.19 -7.83
C GLU A 167 -9.82 23.63 -9.11
N ASP A 168 -9.05 22.94 -9.96
CA ASP A 168 -9.55 22.28 -11.18
C ASP A 168 -10.70 21.31 -10.88
N MET A 169 -10.57 20.52 -9.80
CA MET A 169 -11.66 19.63 -9.37
C MET A 169 -12.93 20.39 -9.02
N LEU A 170 -12.83 21.50 -8.27
CA LEU A 170 -14.00 22.29 -7.88
C LEU A 170 -14.62 23.02 -9.07
N GLU A 171 -13.83 23.47 -10.03
CA GLU A 171 -14.29 24.20 -11.20
C GLU A 171 -14.94 23.29 -12.25
N HIS A 172 -14.36 22.09 -12.50
CA HIS A 172 -14.74 21.26 -13.65
C HIS A 172 -15.49 19.98 -13.28
N HIS A 173 -15.41 19.53 -12.00
CA HIS A 173 -15.97 18.23 -11.59
C HIS A 173 -17.11 18.34 -10.57
N VAL A 174 -17.66 19.54 -10.32
CA VAL A 174 -18.84 19.70 -9.47
C VAL A 174 -20.11 19.74 -10.30
N VAL A 175 -21.01 18.80 -10.05
CA VAL A 175 -22.31 18.70 -10.73
C VAL A 175 -23.40 18.61 -9.68
N ASN A 176 -24.34 19.57 -9.69
CA ASN A 176 -25.44 19.66 -8.73
C ASN A 176 -24.99 19.65 -7.24
N GLY A 177 -23.87 20.31 -6.94
CA GLY A 177 -23.32 20.39 -5.58
C GLY A 177 -22.66 19.10 -5.08
N GLU A 178 -22.28 18.21 -5.97
CA GLU A 178 -21.53 16.98 -5.66
C GLU A 178 -20.31 16.90 -6.57
N VAL A 179 -19.16 16.49 -6.03
CA VAL A 179 -17.97 16.18 -6.83
C VAL A 179 -18.15 14.84 -7.53
N VAL A 180 -17.93 14.80 -8.82
CA VAL A 180 -18.01 13.59 -9.66
C VAL A 180 -16.60 13.08 -9.94
N VAL A 181 -16.29 11.86 -9.53
CA VAL A 181 -14.96 11.27 -9.73
C VAL A 181 -14.77 10.90 -11.22
N PRO A 182 -13.74 11.45 -11.89
CA PRO A 182 -13.51 11.19 -13.31
C PRO A 182 -12.95 9.78 -13.55
N PRO A 183 -12.98 9.29 -14.82
CA PRO A 183 -12.33 8.04 -15.18
C PRO A 183 -10.86 7.99 -14.77
N ASN A 184 -10.38 6.80 -14.40
CA ASN A 184 -9.00 6.56 -13.96
C ASN A 184 -8.52 7.41 -12.78
N SER A 185 -9.43 7.84 -11.93
CA SER A 185 -9.14 8.66 -10.76
C SER A 185 -9.94 8.19 -9.56
N TYR A 186 -9.44 8.53 -8.37
CA TYR A 186 -10.06 8.15 -7.10
C TYR A 186 -10.14 9.35 -6.17
N PHE A 187 -11.15 9.37 -5.32
CA PHE A 187 -11.29 10.35 -4.27
C PHE A 187 -10.90 9.70 -2.94
N ALA A 188 -9.83 10.18 -2.31
CA ALA A 188 -9.25 9.59 -1.13
C ALA A 188 -9.32 10.55 0.06
N MET A 189 -9.72 10.03 1.23
CA MET A 189 -9.84 10.80 2.47
C MET A 189 -9.08 10.12 3.62
N GLY A 190 -8.61 10.93 4.57
CA GLY A 190 -8.11 10.40 5.83
C GLY A 190 -9.24 9.99 6.78
N ASP A 191 -9.01 8.97 7.60
CA ASP A 191 -9.98 8.54 8.61
C ASP A 191 -10.08 9.58 9.74
N ASN A 192 -8.97 10.28 10.07
CA ASN A 192 -8.98 11.48 10.89
C ASN A 192 -9.40 12.70 10.03
N ARG A 193 -10.70 12.92 9.91
CA ARG A 193 -11.31 13.91 9.01
C ARG A 193 -10.86 15.34 9.27
N ASP A 194 -10.62 15.68 10.53
CA ASP A 194 -10.29 17.03 10.95
C ASP A 194 -8.79 17.36 10.78
N SER A 195 -7.94 16.35 10.68
CA SER A 195 -6.49 16.49 10.57
C SER A 195 -5.91 15.73 9.37
N SER A 196 -6.62 15.78 8.24
CA SER A 196 -6.18 15.11 6.99
C SER A 196 -6.06 16.11 5.86
N LEU A 197 -4.87 16.20 5.29
CA LEU A 197 -4.65 16.78 3.96
C LEU A 197 -4.98 15.69 2.93
N ASP A 198 -6.15 15.79 2.27
CA ASP A 198 -6.68 14.76 1.39
C ASP A 198 -7.36 15.33 0.13
N SER A 199 -8.11 14.52 -0.62
CA SER A 199 -8.71 14.91 -1.89
C SER A 199 -9.58 16.17 -1.84
N ARG A 200 -10.07 16.54 -0.67
CA ARG A 200 -10.78 17.82 -0.50
C ARG A 200 -9.90 19.05 -0.82
N TYR A 201 -8.58 18.91 -0.64
CA TYR A 201 -7.61 20.01 -0.77
C TYR A 201 -6.77 19.92 -2.04
N TRP A 202 -6.49 18.72 -2.53
CA TRP A 202 -5.57 18.52 -3.66
C TRP A 202 -6.19 17.76 -4.83
N GLY A 203 -7.51 17.48 -4.81
CA GLY A 203 -8.20 16.87 -5.93
C GLY A 203 -8.12 15.34 -5.94
N PHE A 204 -8.08 14.76 -7.14
CA PHE A 204 -8.15 13.31 -7.34
C PHE A 204 -6.78 12.64 -7.30
N VAL A 205 -6.77 11.35 -6.91
CA VAL A 205 -5.63 10.46 -7.07
C VAL A 205 -5.71 9.80 -8.44
N PRO A 206 -4.79 10.08 -9.38
CA PRO A 206 -4.71 9.34 -10.63
C PRO A 206 -4.40 7.87 -10.38
N ARG A 207 -4.95 6.98 -11.20
CA ARG A 207 -4.73 5.52 -11.11
C ARG A 207 -3.23 5.16 -11.11
N ASP A 208 -2.45 5.85 -11.93
CA ASP A 208 -1.01 5.61 -12.10
C ASP A 208 -0.18 6.02 -10.88
N ASN A 209 -0.74 6.84 -10.00
CA ASN A 209 -0.09 7.22 -8.75
C ASN A 209 -0.24 6.16 -7.66
N ILE A 210 -1.14 5.19 -7.81
CA ILE A 210 -1.36 4.16 -6.79
C ILE A 210 -0.20 3.18 -6.78
N VAL A 211 0.44 3.06 -5.62
CA VAL A 211 1.59 2.19 -5.38
C VAL A 211 1.16 0.79 -4.99
N GLY A 212 0.14 0.67 -4.13
CA GLY A 212 -0.32 -0.64 -3.67
C GLY A 212 -1.29 -0.58 -2.49
N LYS A 213 -1.56 -1.75 -1.95
CA LYS A 213 -2.48 -2.00 -0.84
C LYS A 213 -1.71 -2.38 0.42
N PRO A 214 -1.89 -1.72 1.56
CA PRO A 214 -1.27 -2.15 2.80
C PRO A 214 -1.88 -3.49 3.25
N LEU A 215 -1.01 -4.44 3.59
CA LEU A 215 -1.39 -5.80 4.02
C LEU A 215 -1.34 -5.96 5.52
N ILE A 216 -0.22 -5.57 6.11
CA ILE A 216 0.09 -5.86 7.51
C ILE A 216 0.92 -4.72 8.12
N ILE A 217 0.67 -4.44 9.39
CA ILE A 217 1.55 -3.68 10.25
C ILE A 217 2.58 -4.68 10.80
N TYR A 218 3.76 -4.75 10.19
CA TYR A 218 4.76 -5.73 10.64
C TYR A 218 5.47 -5.32 11.92
N TRP A 219 5.44 -4.03 12.24
CA TRP A 219 5.95 -3.48 13.50
C TRP A 219 5.27 -2.13 13.79
N SER A 220 5.02 -1.84 15.07
CA SER A 220 4.46 -0.57 15.51
C SER A 220 5.26 -0.05 16.68
N TYR A 221 5.86 1.14 16.53
CA TYR A 221 6.74 1.75 17.51
C TYR A 221 6.26 3.16 17.83
N ASP A 222 6.18 3.49 19.12
CA ASP A 222 5.74 4.80 19.59
C ASP A 222 6.88 5.80 19.50
N ALA A 223 6.99 6.45 18.34
CA ALA A 223 7.99 7.48 18.05
C ALA A 223 7.31 8.78 17.62
N PRO A 224 7.88 9.94 17.94
CA PRO A 224 7.38 11.22 17.47
C PRO A 224 7.53 11.36 15.94
N THR A 225 6.63 12.13 15.32
CA THR A 225 6.61 12.37 13.86
C THR A 225 7.95 12.89 13.32
N GLU A 226 8.65 13.71 14.09
CA GLU A 226 9.93 14.31 13.71
C GLU A 226 11.00 13.26 13.44
N ASP A 227 11.09 12.23 14.29
CA ASP A 227 12.04 11.13 14.11
C ASP A 227 11.71 10.23 12.92
N LEU A 228 10.43 10.07 12.60
CA LEU A 228 9.96 9.23 11.50
C LEU A 228 10.03 9.93 10.14
N SER A 229 9.98 11.25 10.13
CA SER A 229 10.04 12.06 8.90
C SER A 229 11.46 12.33 8.44
N ASN A 230 12.45 12.14 9.32
CA ASN A 230 13.85 12.42 9.05
C ASN A 230 14.59 11.11 8.70
N PRO A 231 15.07 10.92 7.46
CA PRO A 231 15.74 9.69 7.05
C PRO A 231 17.16 9.54 7.65
N THR A 232 17.65 10.53 8.38
CA THR A 232 18.96 10.45 9.04
C THR A 232 18.85 9.60 10.30
N ILE A 233 19.33 8.37 10.21
CA ILE A 233 19.54 7.52 11.39
C ILE A 233 20.66 8.14 12.21
N SER A 234 20.30 8.88 13.27
CA SER A 234 21.27 9.36 14.24
C SER A 234 21.66 8.24 15.20
N ALA A 235 22.86 8.32 15.77
CA ALA A 235 23.29 7.39 16.80
C ALA A 235 22.32 7.41 18.01
N ASP A 236 21.78 8.58 18.33
CA ASP A 236 20.82 8.76 19.43
C ASP A 236 19.50 8.03 19.15
N HIS A 237 19.01 8.03 17.91
CA HIS A 237 17.82 7.27 17.51
C HIS A 237 18.05 5.76 17.67
N PHE A 238 19.24 5.27 17.30
CA PHE A 238 19.56 3.86 17.47
C PHE A 238 19.66 3.46 18.96
N ILE A 239 20.22 4.33 19.80
CA ILE A 239 20.30 4.11 21.26
C ILE A 239 18.88 4.11 21.85
N ASP A 240 18.04 5.10 21.54
CA ASP A 240 16.64 5.13 21.98
C ASP A 240 15.88 3.86 21.60
N LEU A 241 16.10 3.40 20.38
CA LEU A 241 15.48 2.16 19.88
C LEU A 241 15.93 0.94 20.71
N MET A 242 17.22 0.82 21.01
CA MET A 242 17.76 -0.29 21.79
C MET A 242 17.28 -0.28 23.24
N GLU A 243 17.23 0.91 23.85
CA GLU A 243 16.80 1.06 25.25
C GLU A 243 15.30 0.87 25.44
N HIS A 244 14.50 1.33 24.48
CA HIS A 244 13.04 1.39 24.58
C HIS A 244 12.30 0.42 23.68
N PHE A 245 12.99 -0.48 22.98
CA PHE A 245 12.37 -1.42 22.02
C PHE A 245 11.15 -2.13 22.59
N PHE A 246 11.27 -2.71 23.78
CA PHE A 246 10.19 -3.46 24.40
C PHE A 246 9.07 -2.57 24.96
N SER A 247 9.40 -1.39 25.48
CA SER A 247 8.45 -0.48 26.14
C SER A 247 7.65 0.37 25.15
N LYS A 248 8.29 0.84 24.07
CA LYS A 248 7.65 1.66 23.03
C LYS A 248 7.05 0.83 21.88
N THR A 249 7.35 -0.47 21.76
CA THR A 249 6.70 -1.33 20.77
C THR A 249 5.26 -1.61 21.17
N ARG A 250 4.33 -1.25 20.29
CA ARG A 250 2.91 -1.55 20.45
C ARG A 250 2.62 -2.98 19.98
N TRP A 251 2.91 -3.96 20.84
CA TRP A 251 2.83 -5.39 20.53
C TRP A 251 1.46 -5.83 20.01
N ARG A 252 0.37 -5.18 20.46
CA ARG A 252 -0.99 -5.47 20.01
C ARG A 252 -1.23 -5.10 18.54
N ARG A 253 -0.45 -4.17 18.00
CA ARG A 253 -0.55 -3.74 16.60
C ARG A 253 0.46 -4.45 15.70
N THR A 254 1.52 -4.98 16.28
CA THR A 254 2.55 -5.74 15.54
C THR A 254 1.94 -7.02 14.98
N PHE A 255 2.12 -7.25 13.68
CA PHE A 255 1.50 -8.31 12.86
C PHE A 255 -0.03 -8.17 12.67
N MET A 256 -0.61 -7.00 12.91
CA MET A 256 -2.01 -6.74 12.65
C MET A 256 -2.26 -6.58 11.14
N LEU A 257 -3.23 -7.32 10.61
CA LEU A 257 -3.65 -7.18 9.22
C LEU A 257 -4.39 -5.85 9.00
N VAL A 258 -4.10 -5.19 7.89
CA VAL A 258 -4.77 -3.95 7.49
C VAL A 258 -5.92 -4.31 6.55
N HIS A 259 -7.14 -3.96 6.94
CA HIS A 259 -8.33 -4.28 6.17
C HIS A 259 -9.03 -3.01 5.68
N GLY A 260 -9.49 -3.03 4.44
CA GLY A 260 -10.49 -2.09 3.96
C GLY A 260 -11.85 -2.33 4.65
N VAL A 261 -12.71 -1.34 4.62
CA VAL A 261 -14.10 -1.43 5.10
C VAL A 261 -15.01 -1.54 3.89
N LYS A 262 -16.01 -2.42 3.94
CA LYS A 262 -17.01 -2.47 2.86
C LYS A 262 -17.87 -1.21 2.94
N VAL A 263 -17.80 -0.41 1.90
CA VAL A 263 -18.63 0.78 1.69
C VAL A 263 -19.69 0.42 0.63
N ASN A 264 -20.95 0.35 1.06
CA ASN A 264 -22.09 -0.04 0.21
C ASN A 264 -22.82 1.17 -0.35
#